data_6c8cec5fa26bca3022849d4a327ecab1
#
_entry.id   6c8cec5fa26bca3022849d4a327ecab1
#
_cell.length_a   1.000
_cell.length_b   1.000
_cell.length_c   1.000
_cell.angle_alpha   90.00
_cell.angle_beta   90.00
_cell.angle_gamma   90.00
#
_symmetry.space_group_name_H-M   'P 1'
#
loop_
_entity.id
_entity.type
_entity.pdbx_description
1 polymer ?
#
loop_
_entity_poly.entity_id
_entity_poly.type
_entity_poly.pdbx_seq_one_letter_code
_entity_poly.pdbx_strand_id
1 'polypeptide(L)'
;EMQLPKGSMTLIDEDKFLKISEYFSRMKTHLANGGSAGNAIRAMACLGAGTGFIGKVSNDFYGNFFRDSLLERGTEANLLLSTTLPSGVASTFISPDGERTFGTYLGAASTLKAEDLSLDMFKGYAYLFIEGYLVQDHDMILRAIELAKEAGLQVCLDMASYNIVEGRN
;
A
#
# COMPACT_ATOMS: atom_id res chain seq x y z
N GLU A 1 -14.26 -1.52 22.82
CA GLU A 1 -14.33 -0.33 21.91
C GLU A 1 -12.99 -0.13 21.26
N MET A 2 -12.97 -0.05 19.92
CA MET A 2 -11.74 -0.06 19.12
C MET A 2 -10.98 1.28 19.16
N GLN A 3 -11.56 2.34 19.76
CA GLN A 3 -10.96 3.68 19.89
C GLN A 3 -10.37 4.23 18.56
N LEU A 4 -11.11 4.04 17.47
CA LEU A 4 -10.78 4.62 16.18
C LEU A 4 -11.69 5.85 15.98
N PRO A 5 -11.15 7.05 15.74
CA PRO A 5 -11.96 8.22 15.41
C PRO A 5 -12.77 7.98 14.14
N LYS A 6 -14.09 8.22 14.22
CA LYS A 6 -14.98 8.02 13.06
C LYS A 6 -14.56 8.87 11.87
N GLY A 7 -14.64 8.29 10.68
CA GLY A 7 -14.30 8.99 9.42
C GLY A 7 -12.80 9.20 9.17
N SER A 8 -11.94 8.62 10.00
CA SER A 8 -10.50 8.78 9.89
C SER A 8 -9.76 7.49 9.54
N MET A 9 -8.53 7.65 9.10
CA MET A 9 -7.54 6.58 9.01
C MET A 9 -6.59 6.68 10.21
N THR A 10 -6.44 5.57 10.94
CA THR A 10 -5.53 5.46 12.08
C THR A 10 -4.55 4.32 11.83
N LEU A 11 -3.26 4.58 11.95
CA LEU A 11 -2.26 3.52 11.99
C LEU A 11 -2.39 2.76 13.31
N ILE A 12 -2.36 1.44 13.23
CA ILE A 12 -2.49 0.55 14.38
C ILE A 12 -1.31 -0.42 14.44
N ASP A 13 -0.98 -0.84 15.65
CA ASP A 13 0.00 -1.89 15.92
C ASP A 13 -0.57 -3.29 15.67
N GLU A 14 0.28 -4.30 15.79
CA GLU A 14 -0.09 -5.70 15.59
C GLU A 14 -1.12 -6.19 16.61
N ASP A 15 -0.99 -5.80 17.88
CA ASP A 15 -1.92 -6.20 18.94
C ASP A 15 -3.35 -5.71 18.65
N LYS A 16 -3.47 -4.47 18.20
CA LYS A 16 -4.76 -3.89 17.83
C LYS A 16 -5.32 -4.50 16.55
N PHE A 17 -4.45 -4.79 15.57
CA PHE A 17 -4.83 -5.52 14.36
C PHE A 17 -5.39 -6.91 14.68
N LEU A 18 -4.75 -7.68 15.56
CA LEU A 18 -5.20 -9.01 15.97
C LEU A 18 -6.57 -8.95 16.66
N LYS A 19 -6.80 -7.97 17.55
CA LYS A 19 -8.10 -7.75 18.19
C LYS A 19 -9.21 -7.42 17.19
N ILE A 20 -8.91 -6.57 16.19
CA ILE A 20 -9.85 -6.24 15.11
C ILE A 20 -10.13 -7.46 14.24
N SER A 21 -9.12 -8.24 13.91
CA SER A 21 -9.24 -9.46 13.12
C SER A 21 -10.12 -10.52 13.83
N GLU A 22 -9.93 -10.69 15.14
CA GLU A 22 -10.79 -11.55 15.96
C GLU A 22 -12.25 -11.07 15.94
N TYR A 23 -12.46 -9.76 16.07
CA TYR A 23 -13.80 -9.18 15.97
C TYR A 23 -14.44 -9.44 14.60
N PHE A 24 -13.70 -9.23 13.52
CA PHE A 24 -14.17 -9.47 12.15
C PHE A 24 -14.43 -10.93 11.82
N SER A 25 -13.72 -11.88 12.46
CA SER A 25 -13.96 -13.32 12.26
C SER A 25 -15.38 -13.77 12.62
N ARG A 26 -16.08 -12.99 13.42
CA ARG A 26 -17.47 -13.22 13.87
C ARG A 26 -18.52 -12.49 13.03
N MET A 27 -18.08 -11.78 11.98
CA MET A 27 -18.93 -10.93 11.15
C MET A 27 -18.85 -11.32 9.68
N LYS A 28 -19.87 -10.98 8.92
CA LYS A 28 -19.77 -11.03 7.45
C LYS A 28 -18.90 -9.87 6.98
N THR A 29 -17.75 -10.18 6.42
CA THR A 29 -16.82 -9.20 5.88
C THR A 29 -16.64 -9.35 4.37
N HIS A 30 -16.15 -8.33 3.71
CA HIS A 30 -15.75 -8.37 2.32
C HIS A 30 -14.26 -8.04 2.23
N LEU A 31 -13.53 -8.83 1.46
CA LEU A 31 -12.14 -8.56 1.12
C LEU A 31 -12.09 -7.77 -0.19
N ALA A 32 -11.34 -6.69 -0.19
CA ALA A 32 -11.09 -5.88 -1.37
C ALA A 32 -9.64 -5.40 -1.38
N ASN A 33 -9.11 -5.15 -2.56
CA ASN A 33 -7.80 -4.51 -2.66
C ASN A 33 -7.87 -3.07 -2.15
N GLY A 34 -6.82 -2.64 -1.47
CA GLY A 34 -6.67 -1.31 -0.90
C GLY A 34 -5.34 -0.67 -1.26
N GLY A 35 -5.07 0.46 -0.59
CA GLY A 35 -3.94 1.32 -0.87
C GLY A 35 -4.20 2.27 -2.04
N SER A 36 -3.83 3.55 -1.92
CA SER A 36 -4.07 4.55 -2.95
C SER A 36 -3.30 4.22 -4.23
N ALA A 37 -2.01 3.88 -4.12
CA ALA A 37 -1.18 3.47 -5.24
C ALA A 37 -1.72 2.19 -5.91
N GLY A 38 -2.09 1.17 -5.13
CA GLY A 38 -2.67 -0.07 -5.66
C GLY A 38 -3.96 0.17 -6.44
N ASN A 39 -4.84 1.01 -5.92
CA ASN A 39 -6.09 1.37 -6.60
C ASN A 39 -5.85 2.18 -7.88
N ALA A 40 -4.91 3.14 -7.85
CA ALA A 40 -4.55 3.94 -9.02
C ALA A 40 -3.99 3.07 -10.15
N ILE A 41 -3.02 2.19 -9.84
CA ILE A 41 -2.40 1.30 -10.82
C ILE A 41 -3.41 0.31 -11.43
N ARG A 42 -4.30 -0.24 -10.61
CA ARG A 42 -5.36 -1.12 -11.10
C ARG A 42 -6.34 -0.39 -12.03
N ALA A 43 -6.70 0.86 -11.71
CA ALA A 43 -7.54 1.67 -12.57
C ALA A 43 -6.85 1.95 -13.92
N MET A 44 -5.56 2.28 -13.92
CA MET A 44 -4.77 2.48 -15.13
C MET A 44 -4.66 1.21 -15.97
N ALA A 45 -4.44 0.05 -15.35
CA ALA A 45 -4.44 -1.23 -16.04
C ALA A 45 -5.79 -1.51 -16.73
N CYS A 46 -6.92 -1.23 -16.05
CA CYS A 46 -8.25 -1.34 -16.64
C CYS A 46 -8.46 -0.41 -17.85
N LEU A 47 -7.74 0.70 -17.92
CA LEU A 47 -7.75 1.63 -19.06
C LEU A 47 -6.77 1.23 -20.17
N GLY A 48 -6.08 0.10 -20.03
CA GLY A 48 -5.16 -0.45 -21.03
C GLY A 48 -3.73 0.05 -20.92
N ALA A 49 -3.34 0.73 -19.84
CA ALA A 49 -1.94 1.10 -19.60
C ALA A 49 -1.12 -0.12 -19.15
N GLY A 50 0.14 -0.21 -19.63
CA GLY A 50 1.13 -1.11 -19.05
C GLY A 50 1.52 -0.64 -17.65
N THR A 51 1.32 -1.48 -16.65
CA THR A 51 1.51 -1.10 -15.25
C THR A 51 2.38 -2.08 -14.49
N GLY A 52 3.14 -1.57 -13.51
CA GLY A 52 3.88 -2.33 -12.51
C GLY A 52 3.61 -1.81 -11.10
N PHE A 53 3.79 -2.65 -10.11
CA PHE A 53 3.66 -2.29 -8.71
C PHE A 53 4.85 -2.80 -7.91
N ILE A 54 5.53 -1.90 -7.21
CA ILE A 54 6.61 -2.22 -6.28
C ILE A 54 6.06 -2.14 -4.86
N GLY A 55 6.25 -3.18 -4.08
CA GLY A 55 5.79 -3.21 -2.69
C GLY A 55 6.37 -4.40 -1.93
N LYS A 56 5.98 -4.52 -0.65
CA LYS A 56 6.43 -5.63 0.20
C LYS A 56 5.24 -6.26 0.92
N VAL A 57 5.11 -7.57 0.78
CA VAL A 57 4.04 -8.39 1.36
C VAL A 57 4.64 -9.61 2.05
N SER A 58 3.84 -10.39 2.75
CA SER A 58 4.25 -11.73 3.22
C SER A 58 3.65 -12.82 2.32
N ASN A 59 4.17 -14.03 2.43
CA ASN A 59 3.58 -15.21 1.82
C ASN A 59 2.40 -15.72 2.67
N ASP A 60 1.38 -14.88 2.85
CA ASP A 60 0.17 -15.15 3.60
C ASP A 60 -1.08 -14.95 2.73
N PHE A 61 -2.26 -15.16 3.32
CA PHE A 61 -3.53 -15.03 2.64
C PHE A 61 -3.70 -13.65 1.99
N TYR A 62 -3.39 -12.55 2.71
CA TYR A 62 -3.57 -11.19 2.20
C TYR A 62 -2.54 -10.81 1.14
N GLY A 63 -1.28 -11.21 1.32
CA GLY A 63 -0.22 -10.98 0.35
C GLY A 63 -0.47 -11.72 -0.97
N ASN A 64 -0.90 -12.98 -0.90
CA ASN A 64 -1.28 -13.76 -2.08
C ASN A 64 -2.50 -13.16 -2.78
N PHE A 65 -3.55 -12.78 -2.04
CA PHE A 65 -4.72 -12.10 -2.58
C PHE A 65 -4.35 -10.82 -3.32
N PHE A 66 -3.49 -9.98 -2.73
CA PHE A 66 -3.05 -8.72 -3.34
C PHE A 66 -2.26 -8.98 -4.63
N ARG A 67 -1.27 -9.89 -4.60
CA ARG A 67 -0.48 -10.29 -5.77
C ARG A 67 -1.37 -10.79 -6.90
N ASP A 68 -2.24 -11.73 -6.62
CA ASP A 68 -3.09 -12.37 -7.62
C ASP A 68 -4.02 -11.33 -8.28
N SER A 69 -4.53 -10.38 -7.49
CA SER A 69 -5.36 -9.29 -8.00
C SER A 69 -4.62 -8.31 -8.92
N LEU A 70 -3.32 -8.10 -8.73
CA LEU A 70 -2.50 -7.32 -9.65
C LEU A 70 -2.33 -8.07 -10.96
N LEU A 71 -1.95 -9.34 -10.89
CA LEU A 71 -1.71 -10.20 -12.06
C LEU A 71 -2.98 -10.39 -12.90
N GLU A 72 -4.16 -10.57 -12.28
CA GLU A 72 -5.45 -10.67 -12.99
C GLU A 72 -5.76 -9.45 -13.85
N ARG A 73 -5.17 -8.30 -13.55
CA ARG A 73 -5.33 -7.05 -14.29
C ARG A 73 -4.17 -6.76 -15.24
N GLY A 74 -3.23 -7.69 -15.38
CA GLY A 74 -2.05 -7.51 -16.22
C GLY A 74 -1.02 -6.54 -15.64
N THR A 75 -1.11 -6.21 -14.35
CA THR A 75 -0.09 -5.42 -13.65
C THR A 75 1.09 -6.31 -13.27
N GLU A 76 2.30 -5.92 -13.62
CA GLU A 76 3.51 -6.60 -13.17
C GLU A 76 3.69 -6.41 -11.65
N ALA A 77 3.76 -7.52 -10.92
CA ALA A 77 3.83 -7.49 -9.45
C ALA A 77 5.28 -7.67 -8.98
N ASN A 78 6.02 -6.57 -8.85
CA ASN A 78 7.36 -6.53 -8.24
C ASN A 78 7.23 -6.51 -6.71
N LEU A 79 6.69 -7.60 -6.15
CA LEU A 79 6.43 -7.74 -4.72
C LEU A 79 7.57 -8.49 -4.04
N LEU A 80 8.23 -7.79 -3.10
CA LEU A 80 9.21 -8.41 -2.21
C LEU A 80 8.49 -9.18 -1.08
N LEU A 81 9.13 -10.23 -0.59
CA LEU A 81 8.57 -11.07 0.47
C LEU A 81 9.21 -10.76 1.82
N SER A 82 8.38 -10.39 2.78
CA SER A 82 8.77 -10.33 4.19
C SER A 82 8.75 -11.74 4.80
N THR A 83 9.76 -12.03 5.62
CA THR A 83 9.83 -13.24 6.43
C THR A 83 9.54 -12.99 7.91
N THR A 84 9.33 -11.73 8.28
CA THR A 84 9.23 -11.31 9.70
C THR A 84 7.85 -10.77 10.08
N LEU A 85 7.18 -10.07 9.16
CA LEU A 85 5.88 -9.46 9.43
C LEU A 85 4.83 -9.95 8.43
N PRO A 86 3.57 -10.10 8.84
CA PRO A 86 2.47 -10.42 7.93
C PRO A 86 2.18 -9.25 6.99
N SER A 87 1.44 -9.51 5.92
CA SER A 87 1.01 -8.48 4.97
C SER A 87 0.19 -7.38 5.62
N GLY A 88 0.30 -6.16 5.09
CA GLY A 88 -0.48 -5.02 5.57
C GLY A 88 -1.98 -5.17 5.28
N VAL A 89 -2.82 -4.70 6.22
CA VAL A 89 -4.28 -4.76 6.10
C VAL A 89 -4.91 -3.46 6.61
N ALA A 90 -5.80 -2.89 5.81
CA ALA A 90 -6.66 -1.78 6.22
C ALA A 90 -8.05 -2.32 6.63
N SER A 91 -8.26 -2.48 7.92
CA SER A 91 -9.56 -2.87 8.48
C SER A 91 -10.55 -1.72 8.38
N THR A 92 -11.59 -1.87 7.55
CA THR A 92 -12.54 -0.80 7.23
C THR A 92 -13.89 -1.04 7.90
N PHE A 93 -14.31 -0.09 8.71
CA PHE A 93 -15.64 -0.05 9.33
C PHE A 93 -16.51 0.96 8.56
N ILE A 94 -17.67 0.51 8.12
CA ILE A 94 -18.64 1.37 7.43
C ILE A 94 -19.83 1.56 8.37
N SER A 95 -20.06 2.79 8.80
CA SER A 95 -21.19 3.13 9.67
C SER A 95 -22.49 3.29 8.85
N PRO A 96 -23.69 3.25 9.50
CA PRO A 96 -24.95 3.32 8.79
C PRO A 96 -25.18 4.56 7.92
N ASP A 97 -24.48 5.66 8.21
CA ASP A 97 -24.47 6.89 7.42
C ASP A 97 -23.46 6.86 6.24
N GLY A 98 -22.79 5.71 6.00
CA GLY A 98 -21.84 5.53 4.91
C GLY A 98 -20.42 6.01 5.21
N GLU A 99 -20.15 6.55 6.40
CA GLU A 99 -18.81 6.98 6.81
C GLU A 99 -17.85 5.80 6.96
N ARG A 100 -16.62 5.95 6.47
CA ARG A 100 -15.59 4.91 6.52
C ARG A 100 -14.53 5.26 7.57
N THR A 101 -14.29 4.36 8.49
CA THR A 101 -13.24 4.45 9.51
C THR A 101 -12.24 3.33 9.31
N PHE A 102 -10.94 3.64 9.31
CA PHE A 102 -9.89 2.68 9.00
C PHE A 102 -8.97 2.47 10.20
N GLY A 103 -8.73 1.20 10.52
CA GLY A 103 -7.59 0.77 11.33
C GLY A 103 -6.57 0.12 10.40
N THR A 104 -5.47 0.80 10.11
CA THR A 104 -4.48 0.36 9.12
C THR A 104 -3.25 -0.21 9.81
N TYR A 105 -3.04 -1.50 9.65
CA TYR A 105 -1.80 -2.18 10.02
C TYR A 105 -0.92 -2.28 8.78
N LEU A 106 0.27 -1.68 8.83
CA LEU A 106 1.18 -1.65 7.68
C LEU A 106 1.89 -2.99 7.43
N GLY A 107 2.17 -3.75 8.50
CA GLY A 107 2.83 -5.05 8.39
C GLY A 107 4.09 -5.01 7.56
N ALA A 108 4.23 -5.98 6.65
CA ALA A 108 5.38 -6.12 5.76
C ALA A 108 5.68 -4.86 4.94
N ALA A 109 4.66 -4.08 4.56
CA ALA A 109 4.84 -2.87 3.76
C ALA A 109 5.73 -1.83 4.48
N SER A 110 5.69 -1.76 5.82
CA SER A 110 6.54 -0.85 6.61
C SER A 110 8.03 -1.22 6.60
N THR A 111 8.37 -2.39 6.08
CA THR A 111 9.76 -2.88 6.02
C THR A 111 10.38 -2.75 4.64
N LEU A 112 9.71 -2.12 3.68
CA LEU A 112 10.29 -1.76 2.39
C LEU A 112 11.36 -0.68 2.61
N LYS A 113 12.58 -0.93 2.10
CA LYS A 113 13.75 -0.07 2.32
C LYS A 113 14.45 0.27 1.00
N ALA A 114 15.34 1.25 1.05
CA ALA A 114 16.14 1.69 -0.10
C ALA A 114 16.94 0.53 -0.74
N GLU A 115 17.52 -0.35 0.09
CA GLU A 115 18.27 -1.52 -0.37
C GLU A 115 17.44 -2.60 -1.05
N ASP A 116 16.14 -2.60 -0.84
CA ASP A 116 15.21 -3.52 -1.50
C ASP A 116 14.98 -3.13 -2.98
N LEU A 117 15.30 -1.89 -3.38
CA LEU A 117 15.03 -1.35 -4.70
C LEU A 117 16.21 -1.61 -5.67
N SER A 118 15.90 -2.15 -6.84
CA SER A 118 16.87 -2.37 -7.91
C SER A 118 16.44 -1.68 -9.21
N LEU A 119 17.41 -1.32 -10.06
CA LEU A 119 17.15 -0.65 -11.34
C LEU A 119 16.21 -1.45 -12.25
N ASP A 120 16.26 -2.78 -12.18
CA ASP A 120 15.45 -3.64 -13.03
C ASP A 120 13.94 -3.48 -12.78
N MET A 121 13.54 -3.10 -11.57
CA MET A 121 12.14 -2.84 -11.22
C MET A 121 11.55 -1.59 -11.93
N PHE A 122 12.42 -0.74 -12.48
CA PHE A 122 12.02 0.54 -13.10
C PHE A 122 12.10 0.49 -14.64
N LYS A 123 12.75 -0.51 -15.21
CA LYS A 123 12.95 -0.60 -16.66
C LYS A 123 11.64 -0.85 -17.40
N GLY A 124 11.50 -0.21 -18.57
CA GLY A 124 10.34 -0.42 -19.45
C GLY A 124 9.12 0.43 -19.13
N TYR A 125 9.20 1.30 -18.11
CA TYR A 125 8.15 2.25 -17.77
C TYR A 125 8.51 3.68 -18.16
N ALA A 126 7.48 4.53 -18.33
CA ALA A 126 7.66 5.95 -18.61
C ALA A 126 7.53 6.82 -17.34
N TYR A 127 6.80 6.33 -16.34
CA TYR A 127 6.49 7.06 -15.13
C TYR A 127 6.70 6.22 -13.89
N LEU A 128 7.24 6.82 -12.83
CA LEU A 128 7.17 6.34 -11.45
C LEU A 128 6.11 7.15 -10.71
N PHE A 129 5.10 6.50 -10.16
CA PHE A 129 4.13 7.11 -9.25
C PHE A 129 4.47 6.72 -7.81
N ILE A 130 4.71 7.71 -6.95
CA ILE A 130 5.03 7.52 -5.53
C ILE A 130 3.82 7.96 -4.70
N GLU A 131 3.37 7.08 -3.80
CA GLU A 131 2.34 7.39 -2.82
C GLU A 131 2.90 8.32 -1.73
N GLY A 132 2.24 9.43 -1.47
CA GLY A 132 2.73 10.46 -0.55
C GLY A 132 2.90 9.99 0.90
N TYR A 133 2.21 8.94 1.33
CA TYR A 133 2.43 8.35 2.66
C TYR A 133 3.83 7.76 2.85
N LEU A 134 4.55 7.47 1.78
CA LEU A 134 5.91 6.94 1.82
C LEU A 134 6.98 8.00 2.10
N VAL A 135 6.66 9.30 2.00
CA VAL A 135 7.66 10.39 2.14
C VAL A 135 8.33 10.45 3.52
N GLN A 136 7.83 9.73 4.50
CA GLN A 136 8.44 9.62 5.82
C GLN A 136 9.76 8.81 5.81
N ASP A 137 9.93 7.90 4.86
CA ASP A 137 11.20 7.19 4.63
C ASP A 137 11.96 7.90 3.51
N HIS A 138 12.72 8.94 3.88
CA HIS A 138 13.44 9.79 2.94
C HIS A 138 14.47 9.00 2.12
N ASP A 139 15.19 8.06 2.73
CA ASP A 139 16.23 7.28 2.04
C ASP A 139 15.60 6.40 0.96
N MET A 140 14.49 5.76 1.25
CA MET A 140 13.75 4.94 0.31
C MET A 140 13.22 5.79 -0.87
N ILE A 141 12.62 6.96 -0.59
CA ILE A 141 12.11 7.88 -1.62
C ILE A 141 13.25 8.40 -2.49
N LEU A 142 14.35 8.86 -1.92
CA LEU A 142 15.51 9.35 -2.67
C LEU A 142 16.04 8.25 -3.59
N ARG A 143 16.19 7.04 -3.07
CA ARG A 143 16.65 5.89 -3.86
C ARG A 143 15.70 5.55 -5.01
N ALA A 144 14.39 5.56 -4.78
CA ALA A 144 13.40 5.34 -5.82
C ALA A 144 13.47 6.41 -6.93
N ILE A 145 13.64 7.68 -6.56
CA ILE A 145 13.80 8.80 -7.51
C ILE A 145 15.10 8.65 -8.33
N GLU A 146 16.22 8.30 -7.68
CA GLU A 146 17.50 8.06 -8.37
C GLU A 146 17.37 6.97 -9.42
N LEU A 147 16.83 5.81 -9.04
CA LEU A 147 16.63 4.67 -9.93
C LEU A 147 15.67 4.99 -11.08
N ALA A 148 14.60 5.73 -10.79
CA ALA A 148 13.65 6.18 -11.82
C ALA A 148 14.34 7.10 -12.84
N LYS A 149 15.15 8.07 -12.40
CA LYS A 149 15.91 8.95 -13.27
C LYS A 149 16.95 8.19 -14.10
N GLU A 150 17.67 7.25 -13.49
CA GLU A 150 18.62 6.38 -14.17
C GLU A 150 17.94 5.56 -15.27
N ALA A 151 16.72 5.06 -15.00
CA ALA A 151 15.91 4.34 -15.98
C ALA A 151 15.19 5.25 -16.98
N GLY A 152 15.30 6.59 -16.87
CA GLY A 152 14.68 7.57 -17.76
C GLY A 152 13.21 7.86 -17.49
N LEU A 153 12.67 7.52 -16.30
CA LEU A 153 11.28 7.73 -15.93
C LEU A 153 11.03 9.17 -15.49
N GLN A 154 9.82 9.63 -15.74
CA GLN A 154 9.26 10.82 -15.07
C GLN A 154 8.70 10.42 -13.70
N VAL A 155 8.91 11.27 -12.70
CA VAL A 155 8.46 11.01 -11.32
C VAL A 155 7.21 11.83 -11.01
N CYS A 156 6.17 11.16 -10.55
CA CYS A 156 4.93 11.74 -10.05
C CYS A 156 4.81 11.42 -8.56
N LEU A 157 4.48 12.40 -7.75
CA LEU A 157 4.27 12.25 -6.31
C LEU A 157 2.82 12.65 -5.97
N ASP A 158 2.11 11.77 -5.31
CA ASP A 158 0.83 12.05 -4.68
C ASP A 158 1.07 12.78 -3.34
N MET A 159 0.24 13.76 -3.05
CA MET A 159 0.32 14.54 -1.81
C MET A 159 -0.34 13.85 -0.60
N ALA A 160 -0.96 12.70 -0.79
CA ALA A 160 -1.64 11.88 0.22
C ALA A 160 -2.73 12.62 0.99
N SER A 161 -2.39 13.23 2.11
CA SER A 161 -3.31 13.98 2.96
C SER A 161 -2.67 15.25 3.52
N TYR A 162 -3.51 16.16 4.03
CA TYR A 162 -3.03 17.41 4.62
C TYR A 162 -2.03 17.19 5.78
N ASN A 163 -2.21 16.12 6.56
CA ASN A 163 -1.29 15.79 7.65
C ASN A 163 0.13 15.49 7.15
N ILE A 164 0.24 14.80 6.01
CA ILE A 164 1.53 14.52 5.37
C ILE A 164 2.17 15.81 4.87
N VAL A 165 1.38 16.66 4.20
CA VAL A 165 1.87 17.95 3.66
C VAL A 165 2.32 18.90 4.77
N GLU A 166 1.61 18.94 5.90
CA GLU A 166 1.94 19.77 7.05
C GLU A 166 3.06 19.18 7.93
N GLY A 167 3.52 17.96 7.64
CA GLY A 167 4.52 17.27 8.48
C GLY A 167 4.01 16.92 9.87
N ARG A 168 2.70 16.83 10.06
CA ARG A 168 2.07 16.46 11.33
C ARG A 168 1.73 14.98 11.30
N ASN A 169 2.57 14.18 11.94
CA ASN A 169 2.37 12.75 12.17
C ASN A 169 2.17 12.47 13.64
#